data_8ee376c232e763ab0e9b72bbf37a3b87
#
_entry.id   8ee376c232e763ab0e9b72bbf37a3b87
#
_cell.length_a   1.000
_cell.length_b   1.000
_cell.length_c   1.000
_cell.angle_alpha   90.00
_cell.angle_beta   90.00
_cell.angle_gamma   90.00
#
_symmetry.space_group_name_H-M   'P 1'
#
loop_
_entity.id
_entity.type
_entity.pdbx_description
1 polymer ?
#
loop_
_entity_poly.entity_id
_entity_poly.type
_entity_poly.pdbx_seq_one_letter_code
_entity_poly.pdbx_strand_id
1 'polypeptide(L)'
;MKNNSVILRNKTTKNLCFYLKEIAVVILFSQILLAQPKISGLASEPGAFSRIGFGARGIGMGNAMSAVTTGNLVSYYNPALTVFQEGNSFQTSYSFLSLDRSLNFVNFTRKFDFYSKKDSLNENREPRSTAGVTLGIINAGVSNIDGRDNNGLKTGELTTSENQFFVGLANKFSKKFALGINAKVFYYRLYDKVHSSGFGLDIGALYVVNDQYTVSFVVSDINSKYKWDTSPIYGQDGTSTTDNFPVLMKAGVGYRNKELKLTASAEFERSNVKTNIVRFGIEYNIYENLFLRGGLDQFDLSNFDSPAKPALGFSYFETFDNIVIGIDYAFMVEQYSPQDRHIVGLNVNF
;
A
#
# COMPACT_ATOMS: atom_id res chain seq x y z
N MET A 1 5.39 -67.28 4.98
CA MET A 1 5.89 -66.48 3.85
C MET A 1 4.89 -65.46 3.27
N LYS A 2 3.74 -65.15 3.88
CA LYS A 2 2.73 -64.19 3.34
C LYS A 2 2.80 -62.79 3.91
N ASN A 3 3.58 -62.51 4.96
CA ASN A 3 3.58 -61.16 5.59
C ASN A 3 4.62 -60.19 5.06
N ASN A 4 5.67 -60.64 4.37
CA ASN A 4 6.72 -59.74 3.87
C ASN A 4 6.34 -59.00 2.58
N SER A 5 5.42 -59.55 1.78
CA SER A 5 5.01 -58.93 0.51
C SER A 5 4.07 -57.70 0.70
N VAL A 6 3.26 -57.72 1.79
CA VAL A 6 2.32 -56.63 2.10
C VAL A 6 3.06 -55.42 2.68
N ILE A 7 4.11 -55.64 3.49
CA ILE A 7 4.91 -54.58 4.09
C ILE A 7 5.78 -53.83 3.02
N LEU A 8 6.34 -54.61 2.09
CA LEU A 8 7.10 -54.04 0.95
C LEU A 8 6.21 -53.23 0.01
N ARG A 9 4.99 -53.67 -0.26
CA ARG A 9 4.03 -52.96 -1.11
C ARG A 9 3.57 -51.64 -0.50
N ASN A 10 3.44 -51.57 0.84
CA ASN A 10 3.03 -50.35 1.55
C ASN A 10 4.17 -49.31 1.66
N LYS A 11 5.42 -49.73 1.71
CA LYS A 11 6.59 -48.87 1.71
C LYS A 11 6.83 -48.23 0.32
N THR A 12 6.70 -49.02 -0.75
CA THR A 12 6.87 -48.57 -2.14
C THR A 12 5.79 -47.59 -2.54
N THR A 13 4.53 -47.79 -2.15
CA THR A 13 3.43 -46.86 -2.42
C THR A 13 3.56 -45.55 -1.64
N LYS A 14 4.05 -45.54 -0.41
CA LYS A 14 4.32 -44.34 0.38
C LYS A 14 5.46 -43.53 -0.25
N ASN A 15 6.53 -44.16 -0.68
CA ASN A 15 7.64 -43.52 -1.34
C ASN A 15 7.21 -42.96 -2.71
N LEU A 16 6.42 -43.68 -3.49
CA LEU A 16 5.90 -43.23 -4.77
C LEU A 16 5.01 -41.96 -4.59
N CYS A 17 4.16 -41.94 -3.58
CA CYS A 17 3.30 -40.80 -3.27
C CYS A 17 4.12 -39.57 -2.82
N PHE A 18 5.23 -39.78 -2.11
CA PHE A 18 6.17 -38.75 -1.72
C PHE A 18 6.87 -38.15 -2.97
N TYR A 19 7.44 -38.96 -3.83
CA TYR A 19 8.09 -38.52 -5.06
C TYR A 19 7.12 -37.85 -6.03
N LEU A 20 5.87 -38.29 -6.11
CA LEU A 20 4.85 -37.63 -6.93
C LEU A 20 4.50 -36.23 -6.42
N LYS A 21 4.51 -36.02 -5.10
CA LYS A 21 4.33 -34.68 -4.50
C LYS A 21 5.52 -33.75 -4.80
N GLU A 22 6.73 -34.25 -4.66
CA GLU A 22 7.96 -33.50 -5.00
C GLU A 22 8.00 -33.12 -6.48
N ILE A 23 7.68 -34.06 -7.37
CA ILE A 23 7.59 -33.83 -8.82
C ILE A 23 6.48 -32.82 -9.14
N ALA A 24 5.31 -32.90 -8.50
CA ALA A 24 4.23 -31.94 -8.70
C ALA A 24 4.63 -30.53 -8.24
N VAL A 25 5.37 -30.41 -7.14
CA VAL A 25 5.91 -29.12 -6.68
C VAL A 25 6.93 -28.57 -7.68
N VAL A 26 7.86 -29.39 -8.17
CA VAL A 26 8.85 -29.00 -9.18
C VAL A 26 8.16 -28.57 -10.49
N ILE A 27 7.13 -29.28 -10.94
CA ILE A 27 6.37 -28.94 -12.15
C ILE A 27 5.60 -27.62 -11.94
N LEU A 28 5.00 -27.40 -10.76
CA LEU A 28 4.36 -26.15 -10.42
C LEU A 28 5.35 -24.97 -10.43
N PHE A 29 6.54 -25.15 -9.88
CA PHE A 29 7.61 -24.13 -9.91
C PHE A 29 8.18 -23.91 -11.32
N SER A 30 8.28 -24.93 -12.16
CA SER A 30 8.82 -24.80 -13.53
C SER A 30 7.87 -24.04 -14.47
N GLN A 31 6.57 -24.01 -14.21
CA GLN A 31 5.60 -23.21 -14.98
C GLN A 31 5.79 -21.71 -14.78
N ILE A 32 6.33 -21.31 -13.62
CA ILE A 32 6.60 -19.91 -13.27
C ILE A 32 7.78 -19.35 -14.07
N LEU A 33 8.70 -20.20 -14.55
CA LEU A 33 9.93 -19.80 -15.22
C LEU A 33 9.81 -19.57 -16.73
N LEU A 34 8.67 -19.89 -17.34
CA LEU A 34 8.51 -19.86 -18.82
C LEU A 34 7.53 -18.80 -19.33
N ALA A 35 6.89 -18.04 -18.44
CA ALA A 35 5.96 -17.00 -18.85
C ALA A 35 6.73 -15.73 -19.26
N GLN A 36 6.54 -15.24 -20.47
CA GLN A 36 6.95 -13.88 -20.83
C GLN A 36 6.22 -12.89 -19.93
N PRO A 37 6.90 -11.84 -19.43
CA PRO A 37 6.28 -10.87 -18.54
C PRO A 37 5.12 -10.18 -19.27
N LYS A 38 3.90 -10.40 -18.81
CA LYS A 38 2.73 -9.63 -19.22
C LYS A 38 2.55 -8.48 -18.24
N ILE A 39 2.63 -7.26 -18.77
CA ILE A 39 2.46 -6.04 -17.99
C ILE A 39 0.98 -5.88 -17.66
N SER A 40 0.68 -5.55 -16.39
CA SER A 40 -0.67 -5.13 -16.00
C SER A 40 -1.06 -3.86 -16.74
N GLY A 41 -2.31 -3.78 -17.27
CA GLY A 41 -2.84 -2.57 -17.90
C GLY A 41 -2.74 -1.33 -16.99
N LEU A 42 -2.81 -1.52 -15.67
CA LEU A 42 -2.67 -0.47 -14.68
C LEU A 42 -1.23 0.10 -14.59
N ALA A 43 -0.22 -0.69 -14.90
CA ALA A 43 1.18 -0.29 -14.76
C ALA A 43 1.61 0.77 -15.80
N SER A 44 0.94 0.83 -16.96
CA SER A 44 1.18 1.83 -18.01
C SER A 44 0.45 3.16 -17.79
N GLU A 45 -0.45 3.22 -16.82
CA GLU A 45 -1.26 4.40 -16.55
C GLU A 45 -0.50 5.46 -15.74
N PRO A 46 -0.79 6.76 -15.97
CA PRO A 46 -0.16 7.87 -15.26
C PRO A 46 -0.34 7.78 -13.75
N GLY A 47 0.58 8.37 -12.98
CA GLY A 47 0.55 8.38 -11.51
C GLY A 47 0.88 7.03 -10.87
N ALA A 48 1.61 6.15 -11.55
CA ALA A 48 1.99 4.84 -11.03
C ALA A 48 2.66 4.92 -9.64
N PHE A 49 3.48 5.95 -9.39
CA PHE A 49 4.18 6.16 -8.12
C PHE A 49 3.21 6.22 -6.93
N SER A 50 2.02 6.79 -7.11
CA SER A 50 1.01 6.96 -6.06
C SER A 50 0.23 5.67 -5.72
N ARG A 51 0.47 4.57 -6.45
CA ARG A 51 -0.28 3.30 -6.31
C ARG A 51 0.53 2.12 -5.82
N ILE A 52 1.84 2.28 -5.65
CA ILE A 52 2.73 1.17 -5.29
C ILE A 52 2.77 0.84 -3.80
N GLY A 53 1.96 1.52 -3.00
CA GLY A 53 1.86 1.32 -1.55
C GLY A 53 2.93 2.07 -0.74
N PHE A 54 2.61 2.42 0.50
CA PHE A 54 3.45 3.24 1.37
C PHE A 54 3.44 2.75 2.81
N GLY A 55 4.57 3.06 3.49
CA GLY A 55 4.80 2.60 4.83
C GLY A 55 5.16 1.12 4.89
N ALA A 56 6.16 0.76 5.67
CA ALA A 56 6.61 -0.63 5.75
C ALA A 56 5.50 -1.56 6.26
N ARG A 57 4.63 -1.08 7.15
CA ARG A 57 3.48 -1.86 7.62
C ARG A 57 2.52 -2.20 6.49
N GLY A 58 2.14 -1.21 5.67
CA GLY A 58 1.23 -1.42 4.55
C GLY A 58 1.78 -2.39 3.51
N ILE A 59 3.06 -2.21 3.15
CA ILE A 59 3.76 -3.11 2.22
C ILE A 59 3.86 -4.52 2.80
N GLY A 60 4.26 -4.68 4.07
CA GLY A 60 4.34 -5.98 4.74
C GLY A 60 3.00 -6.72 4.82
N MET A 61 1.88 -5.98 4.82
CA MET A 61 0.50 -6.47 4.75
C MET A 61 -0.02 -6.63 3.30
N GLY A 62 0.87 -6.63 2.29
CA GLY A 62 0.46 -6.71 0.88
C GLY A 62 -0.46 -5.59 0.43
N ASN A 63 -0.37 -4.40 1.04
CA ASN A 63 -1.22 -3.25 0.79
C ASN A 63 -2.73 -3.45 1.07
N ALA A 64 -3.12 -4.54 1.74
CA ALA A 64 -4.51 -4.82 2.12
C ALA A 64 -4.90 -4.09 3.41
N MET A 65 -4.88 -2.74 3.42
CA MET A 65 -4.99 -1.93 4.64
C MET A 65 -6.29 -1.14 4.76
N SER A 66 -7.14 -1.08 3.73
CA SER A 66 -8.30 -0.16 3.71
C SER A 66 -9.34 -0.41 4.81
N ALA A 67 -9.38 -1.64 5.37
CA ALA A 67 -10.30 -2.01 6.45
C ALA A 67 -9.59 -2.26 7.80
N VAL A 68 -8.28 -2.05 7.93
CA VAL A 68 -7.52 -2.27 9.17
C VAL A 68 -7.60 -1.02 10.06
N THR A 69 -8.21 -1.16 11.25
CA THR A 69 -8.52 -0.03 12.16
C THR A 69 -7.60 0.06 13.37
N THR A 70 -6.50 -0.67 13.39
CA THR A 70 -5.59 -0.76 14.54
C THR A 70 -4.15 -0.46 14.16
N GLY A 71 -3.36 -0.04 15.12
CA GLY A 71 -1.96 0.34 14.94
C GLY A 71 -1.81 1.67 14.21
N ASN A 72 -0.69 1.86 13.52
CA ASN A 72 -0.44 3.06 12.73
C ASN A 72 -1.31 3.06 11.47
N LEU A 73 -2.19 4.04 11.38
CA LEU A 73 -3.20 4.16 10.33
C LEU A 73 -2.80 5.21 9.31
N VAL A 74 -3.01 4.88 8.05
CA VAL A 74 -2.63 5.76 6.94
C VAL A 74 -3.86 6.06 6.11
N SER A 75 -4.23 7.34 6.04
CA SER A 75 -5.37 7.80 5.23
C SER A 75 -5.17 7.59 3.73
N TYR A 76 -3.93 7.38 3.30
CA TYR A 76 -3.62 6.94 1.94
C TYR A 76 -4.40 5.68 1.52
N TYR A 77 -4.51 4.69 2.41
CA TYR A 77 -5.23 3.46 2.13
C TYR A 77 -6.75 3.65 2.19
N ASN A 78 -7.23 4.42 3.16
CA ASN A 78 -8.62 4.79 3.32
C ASN A 78 -8.72 6.05 4.18
N PRO A 79 -9.24 7.17 3.66
CA PRO A 79 -9.38 8.41 4.44
C PRO A 79 -10.18 8.23 5.74
N ALA A 80 -11.17 7.32 5.75
CA ALA A 80 -12.00 7.06 6.92
C ALA A 80 -11.22 6.44 8.10
N LEU A 81 -10.01 5.91 7.90
CA LEU A 81 -9.17 5.35 8.98
C LEU A 81 -8.69 6.43 9.94
N THR A 82 -8.60 7.68 9.52
CA THR A 82 -8.07 8.79 10.31
C THR A 82 -8.76 8.94 11.67
N VAL A 83 -10.06 8.68 11.78
CA VAL A 83 -10.82 8.77 13.04
C VAL A 83 -10.58 7.60 13.99
N PHE A 84 -9.89 6.56 13.57
CA PHE A 84 -9.52 5.42 14.42
C PHE A 84 -8.08 5.51 14.93
N GLN A 85 -7.30 6.49 14.48
CA GLN A 85 -5.95 6.71 14.99
C GLN A 85 -5.99 7.06 16.47
N GLU A 86 -5.21 6.37 17.27
CA GLU A 86 -5.02 6.68 18.68
C GLU A 86 -3.89 7.70 18.85
N GLY A 87 -4.16 8.80 19.57
CA GLY A 87 -3.19 9.88 19.75
C GLY A 87 -2.81 10.61 18.46
N ASN A 88 -1.68 11.26 18.50
CA ASN A 88 -1.02 11.83 17.32
C ASN A 88 -0.08 10.78 16.74
N SER A 89 -0.06 10.61 15.43
CA SER A 89 0.84 9.67 14.75
C SER A 89 1.62 10.38 13.66
N PHE A 90 2.93 10.32 13.75
CA PHE A 90 3.85 10.73 12.71
C PHE A 90 4.52 9.50 12.13
N GLN A 91 4.55 9.39 10.80
CA GLN A 91 5.15 8.26 10.09
C GLN A 91 6.01 8.77 8.95
N THR A 92 7.16 8.17 8.79
CA THR A 92 7.98 8.34 7.59
C THR A 92 8.50 7.00 7.12
N SER A 93 8.68 6.87 5.80
CA SER A 93 9.32 5.68 5.24
C SER A 93 10.09 6.01 3.97
N TYR A 94 11.15 5.26 3.77
CA TYR A 94 11.98 5.26 2.58
C TYR A 94 11.91 3.89 1.92
N SER A 95 11.64 3.85 0.61
CA SER A 95 11.69 2.64 -0.19
C SER A 95 12.91 2.66 -1.09
N PHE A 96 13.76 1.67 -0.94
CA PHE A 96 14.88 1.42 -1.84
C PHE A 96 14.34 0.75 -3.10
N LEU A 97 14.45 1.46 -4.21
CA LEU A 97 14.04 1.00 -5.52
C LEU A 97 15.28 0.86 -6.40
N SER A 98 15.24 -0.06 -7.37
CA SER A 98 16.30 -0.21 -8.36
C SER A 98 16.39 0.98 -9.33
N LEU A 99 17.51 1.11 -10.05
CA LEU A 99 17.75 2.09 -11.11
C LEU A 99 17.69 3.55 -10.61
N ASP A 100 18.37 3.84 -9.52
CA ASP A 100 18.47 5.18 -8.91
C ASP A 100 17.13 5.85 -8.64
N ARG A 101 16.07 5.03 -8.46
CA ARG A 101 14.75 5.49 -8.06
C ARG A 101 14.62 5.53 -6.55
N SER A 102 13.96 6.56 -6.06
CA SER A 102 13.61 6.72 -4.66
C SER A 102 12.12 6.90 -4.48
N LEU A 103 11.62 6.51 -3.30
CA LEU A 103 10.26 6.76 -2.91
C LEU A 103 10.22 7.05 -1.41
N ASN A 104 9.79 8.26 -1.12
CA ASN A 104 9.68 8.79 0.23
C ASN A 104 8.21 8.99 0.59
N PHE A 105 7.88 8.70 1.83
CA PHE A 105 6.55 8.92 2.38
C PHE A 105 6.67 9.56 3.75
N VAL A 106 5.90 10.63 3.97
CA VAL A 106 5.74 11.29 5.28
C VAL A 106 4.27 11.50 5.52
N ASN A 107 3.81 11.20 6.71
CA ASN A 107 2.40 11.33 7.09
C ASN A 107 2.27 11.74 8.55
N PHE A 108 1.34 12.64 8.82
CA PHE A 108 0.91 13.01 10.17
C PHE A 108 -0.60 12.84 10.27
N THR A 109 -1.06 12.19 11.33
CA THR A 109 -2.48 11.94 11.57
C THR A 109 -2.84 12.32 13.01
N ARG A 110 -3.96 13.02 13.17
CA ARG A 110 -4.52 13.37 14.47
C ARG A 110 -6.03 13.17 14.49
N LYS A 111 -6.51 12.59 15.59
CA LYS A 111 -7.93 12.44 15.92
C LYS A 111 -8.37 13.50 16.91
N PHE A 112 -9.61 13.97 16.79
CA PHE A 112 -10.26 14.92 17.66
C PHE A 112 -11.60 14.35 18.14
N ASP A 113 -11.75 14.17 19.44
CA ASP A 113 -12.99 13.70 20.06
C ASP A 113 -13.78 14.88 20.63
N PHE A 114 -15.03 15.04 20.19
CA PHE A 114 -15.92 16.11 20.63
C PHE A 114 -16.96 15.57 21.60
N TYR A 115 -17.00 16.11 22.79
CA TYR A 115 -17.89 15.69 23.88
C TYR A 115 -19.07 16.65 24.05
N SER A 116 -20.23 16.12 24.50
CA SER A 116 -21.37 16.96 24.85
C SER A 116 -21.12 17.69 26.18
N LYS A 117 -21.52 18.97 26.24
CA LYS A 117 -21.45 19.75 27.50
C LYS A 117 -22.33 19.18 28.60
N LYS A 118 -23.41 18.46 28.29
CA LYS A 118 -24.31 17.84 29.27
C LYS A 118 -23.68 16.66 30.01
N ASP A 119 -22.66 16.05 29.46
CA ASP A 119 -22.01 14.86 30.00
C ASP A 119 -20.71 15.19 30.76
N SER A 120 -20.48 16.47 31.10
CA SER A 120 -19.23 16.96 31.71
C SER A 120 -18.88 16.32 33.04
N LEU A 121 -19.84 15.69 33.73
CA LEU A 121 -19.67 15.04 35.05
C LEU A 121 -19.40 13.53 34.95
N ASN A 122 -19.42 12.93 33.77
CA ASN A 122 -19.23 11.50 33.61
C ASN A 122 -17.81 11.18 33.11
N GLU A 123 -17.00 10.52 33.92
CA GLU A 123 -15.62 10.13 33.54
C GLU A 123 -15.55 9.14 32.39
N ASN A 124 -16.60 8.32 32.18
CA ASN A 124 -16.71 7.32 31.12
C ASN A 124 -17.55 7.80 29.92
N ARG A 125 -17.53 9.11 29.63
CA ARG A 125 -18.31 9.68 28.53
C ARG A 125 -17.75 9.25 27.15
N GLU A 126 -18.66 8.81 26.30
CA GLU A 126 -18.33 8.59 24.88
C GLU A 126 -18.37 9.91 24.09
N PRO A 127 -17.46 10.09 23.10
CA PRO A 127 -17.52 11.26 22.25
C PRO A 127 -18.81 11.26 21.41
N ARG A 128 -19.46 12.41 21.34
CA ARG A 128 -20.63 12.64 20.47
C ARG A 128 -20.27 12.54 18.99
N SER A 129 -19.09 12.99 18.65
CA SER A 129 -18.52 12.95 17.29
C SER A 129 -17.00 12.85 17.38
N THR A 130 -16.39 12.17 16.44
CA THR A 130 -14.94 12.08 16.28
C THR A 130 -14.58 12.54 14.87
N ALA A 131 -13.71 13.53 14.77
CA ALA A 131 -13.13 13.93 13.49
C ALA A 131 -11.65 13.55 13.45
N GLY A 132 -11.11 13.39 12.27
CA GLY A 132 -9.70 13.12 12.05
C GLY A 132 -9.13 13.97 10.93
N VAL A 133 -7.87 14.37 11.08
CA VAL A 133 -7.12 15.12 10.09
C VAL A 133 -5.82 14.38 9.79
N THR A 134 -5.48 14.30 8.52
CA THR A 134 -4.20 13.77 8.04
C THR A 134 -3.55 14.74 7.10
N LEU A 135 -2.25 14.86 7.20
CA LEU A 135 -1.40 15.56 6.24
C LEU A 135 -0.33 14.58 5.76
N GLY A 136 -0.06 14.53 4.46
CA GLY A 136 0.97 13.63 3.96
C GLY A 136 1.61 14.10 2.66
N ILE A 137 2.80 13.56 2.44
CA ILE A 137 3.63 13.83 1.26
C ILE A 137 4.16 12.50 0.76
N ILE A 138 4.05 12.31 -0.54
CA ILE A 138 4.69 11.23 -1.29
C ILE A 138 5.63 11.89 -2.28
N ASN A 139 6.89 11.48 -2.27
CA ASN A 139 7.89 11.95 -3.23
C ASN A 139 8.54 10.75 -3.89
N ALA A 140 8.48 10.71 -5.21
CA ALA A 140 9.20 9.76 -6.04
C ALA A 140 10.13 10.49 -6.98
N GLY A 141 11.25 9.88 -7.31
CA GLY A 141 12.22 10.48 -8.22
C GLY A 141 13.14 9.46 -8.86
N VAL A 142 13.76 9.88 -9.95
CA VAL A 142 14.87 9.18 -10.60
C VAL A 142 16.02 10.17 -10.69
N SER A 143 17.20 9.79 -10.21
CA SER A 143 18.44 10.57 -10.31
C SER A 143 19.42 9.92 -11.28
N ASN A 144 20.52 10.62 -11.56
CA ASN A 144 21.63 10.12 -12.38
C ASN A 144 21.21 9.65 -13.79
N ILE A 145 20.17 10.26 -14.38
CA ILE A 145 19.77 9.94 -15.75
C ILE A 145 20.81 10.53 -16.70
N ASP A 146 21.45 9.67 -17.51
CA ASP A 146 22.49 10.06 -18.45
C ASP A 146 21.90 10.87 -19.61
N GLY A 147 22.04 12.20 -19.53
CA GLY A 147 21.63 13.11 -20.59
C GLY A 147 22.59 13.06 -21.76
N ARG A 148 22.07 12.91 -23.00
CA ARG A 148 22.88 12.82 -24.23
C ARG A 148 22.29 13.71 -25.31
N ASP A 149 23.15 14.25 -26.17
CA ASP A 149 22.76 14.94 -27.39
C ASP A 149 22.41 13.95 -28.53
N ASN A 150 22.01 14.49 -29.69
CA ASN A 150 21.65 13.70 -30.86
C ASN A 150 22.82 12.87 -31.43
N ASN A 151 24.05 13.16 -31.04
CA ASN A 151 25.26 12.41 -31.42
C ASN A 151 25.66 11.36 -30.36
N GLY A 152 24.87 11.24 -29.28
CA GLY A 152 25.15 10.34 -28.18
C GLY A 152 26.20 10.83 -27.18
N LEU A 153 26.67 12.08 -27.30
CA LEU A 153 27.63 12.65 -26.35
C LEU A 153 26.93 13.06 -25.07
N LYS A 154 27.56 12.77 -23.93
CA LYS A 154 27.01 13.12 -22.61
C LYS A 154 26.93 14.63 -22.43
N THR A 155 25.74 15.16 -22.16
CA THR A 155 25.47 16.58 -21.94
C THR A 155 25.34 16.94 -20.47
N GLY A 156 25.12 15.94 -19.60
CA GLY A 156 24.96 16.13 -18.16
C GLY A 156 24.16 15.01 -17.52
N GLU A 157 23.73 15.25 -16.28
CA GLU A 157 22.85 14.36 -15.54
C GLU A 157 21.48 15.00 -15.37
N LEU A 158 20.45 14.25 -15.64
CA LEU A 158 19.05 14.68 -15.50
C LEU A 158 18.40 14.02 -14.29
N THR A 159 17.40 14.67 -13.75
CA THR A 159 16.60 14.16 -12.62
C THR A 159 15.13 14.39 -12.87
N THR A 160 14.28 13.48 -12.44
CA THR A 160 12.84 13.64 -12.41
C THR A 160 12.34 13.64 -10.97
N SER A 161 11.20 14.28 -10.71
CA SER A 161 10.59 14.29 -9.38
C SER A 161 9.08 14.36 -9.49
N GLU A 162 8.40 13.35 -8.94
CA GLU A 162 6.96 13.29 -8.81
C GLU A 162 6.59 13.46 -7.34
N ASN A 163 5.68 14.40 -7.06
CA ASN A 163 5.26 14.71 -5.70
C ASN A 163 3.74 14.68 -5.61
N GLN A 164 3.23 14.11 -4.52
CA GLN A 164 1.83 14.17 -4.14
C GLN A 164 1.74 14.69 -2.71
N PHE A 165 1.05 15.81 -2.54
CA PHE A 165 0.64 16.32 -1.25
C PHE A 165 -0.82 15.93 -1.03
N PHE A 166 -1.19 15.51 0.18
CA PHE A 166 -2.58 15.21 0.47
C PHE A 166 -3.00 15.70 1.86
N VAL A 167 -4.26 16.10 1.94
CA VAL A 167 -4.94 16.48 3.17
C VAL A 167 -6.16 15.59 3.31
N GLY A 168 -6.21 14.79 4.36
CA GLY A 168 -7.31 13.91 4.69
C GLY A 168 -8.18 14.48 5.80
N LEU A 169 -9.48 14.41 5.62
CA LEU A 169 -10.49 14.74 6.61
C LEU A 169 -11.44 13.56 6.76
N ALA A 170 -11.73 13.18 7.99
CA ALA A 170 -12.71 12.13 8.27
C ALA A 170 -13.62 12.49 9.43
N ASN A 171 -14.81 11.91 9.43
CA ASN A 171 -15.75 12.02 10.53
C ASN A 171 -16.40 10.66 10.82
N LYS A 172 -16.55 10.36 12.12
CA LYS A 172 -17.26 9.18 12.60
C LYS A 172 -18.69 9.57 12.95
N PHE A 173 -19.63 9.19 12.09
CA PHE A 173 -21.06 9.54 12.21
C PHE A 173 -21.81 8.69 13.23
N SER A 174 -21.29 7.50 13.53
CA SER A 174 -21.80 6.63 14.59
C SER A 174 -20.67 5.76 15.13
N LYS A 175 -20.95 4.97 16.19
CA LYS A 175 -19.95 3.99 16.72
C LYS A 175 -19.44 3.04 15.66
N LYS A 176 -20.22 2.80 14.59
CA LYS A 176 -19.94 1.80 13.58
C LYS A 176 -19.55 2.38 12.22
N PHE A 177 -19.83 3.65 11.94
CA PHE A 177 -19.70 4.19 10.59
C PHE A 177 -18.86 5.46 10.54
N ALA A 178 -17.87 5.46 9.66
CA ALA A 178 -17.01 6.59 9.37
C ALA A 178 -16.92 6.85 7.86
N LEU A 179 -16.79 8.11 7.49
CA LEU A 179 -16.49 8.59 6.15
C LEU A 179 -15.28 9.51 6.19
N GLY A 180 -14.53 9.51 5.10
CA GLY A 180 -13.39 10.40 4.93
C GLY A 180 -13.17 10.78 3.47
N ILE A 181 -12.47 11.89 3.28
CA ILE A 181 -12.03 12.38 1.98
C ILE A 181 -10.55 12.75 2.06
N ASN A 182 -9.79 12.52 0.99
CA ASN A 182 -8.46 13.08 0.78
C ASN A 182 -8.52 14.02 -0.42
N ALA A 183 -8.03 15.25 -0.24
CA ALA A 183 -7.70 16.15 -1.33
C ALA A 183 -6.21 15.97 -1.66
N LYS A 184 -5.90 15.76 -2.92
CA LYS A 184 -4.53 15.51 -3.41
C LYS A 184 -4.11 16.61 -4.38
N VAL A 185 -2.87 17.05 -4.27
CA VAL A 185 -2.21 17.94 -5.22
C VAL A 185 -0.98 17.24 -5.74
N PHE A 186 -0.87 17.14 -7.04
CA PHE A 186 0.26 16.53 -7.73
C PHE A 186 1.15 17.62 -8.34
N TYR A 187 2.46 17.41 -8.24
CA TYR A 187 3.46 18.21 -8.94
C TYR A 187 4.54 17.29 -9.49
N TYR A 188 4.66 17.24 -10.82
CA TYR A 188 5.64 16.43 -11.50
C TYR A 188 6.58 17.30 -12.33
N ARG A 189 7.87 17.24 -12.05
CA ARG A 189 8.94 17.81 -12.86
C ARG A 189 9.58 16.70 -13.68
N LEU A 190 9.24 16.64 -14.97
CA LEU A 190 9.78 15.66 -15.89
C LEU A 190 11.14 16.10 -16.44
N TYR A 191 11.27 17.39 -16.76
CA TYR A 191 12.47 18.00 -17.32
C TYR A 191 12.50 19.49 -16.89
N ASP A 192 13.66 20.19 -17.04
CA ASP A 192 13.84 21.55 -16.53
C ASP A 192 12.75 22.55 -16.93
N LYS A 193 12.21 22.42 -18.14
CA LYS A 193 11.16 23.30 -18.68
C LYS A 193 9.80 22.64 -18.78
N VAL A 194 9.68 21.35 -18.45
CA VAL A 194 8.42 20.59 -18.56
C VAL A 194 8.02 20.07 -17.19
N HIS A 195 6.95 20.62 -16.68
CA HIS A 195 6.34 20.20 -15.43
C HIS A 195 4.82 20.08 -15.58
N SER A 196 4.23 19.34 -14.69
CA SER A 196 2.78 19.20 -14.62
C SER A 196 2.30 19.39 -13.19
N SER A 197 1.10 19.95 -13.05
CA SER A 197 0.38 20.00 -11.80
C SER A 197 -1.01 19.41 -11.97
N GLY A 198 -1.52 18.80 -10.92
CA GLY A 198 -2.83 18.16 -10.95
C GLY A 198 -3.50 18.18 -9.59
N PHE A 199 -4.80 17.92 -9.60
CA PHE A 199 -5.62 17.79 -8.40
C PHE A 199 -6.43 16.49 -8.50
N GLY A 200 -6.59 15.81 -7.37
CA GLY A 200 -7.39 14.60 -7.27
C GLY A 200 -8.06 14.48 -5.91
N LEU A 201 -9.03 13.57 -5.83
CA LEU A 201 -9.79 13.28 -4.61
C LEU A 201 -9.86 11.77 -4.38
N ASP A 202 -9.83 11.38 -3.09
CA ASP A 202 -10.25 10.04 -2.65
C ASP A 202 -11.43 10.19 -1.69
N ILE A 203 -12.33 9.22 -1.73
CA ILE A 203 -13.45 9.09 -0.81
C ILE A 203 -13.39 7.70 -0.20
N GLY A 204 -13.48 7.61 1.11
CA GLY A 204 -13.44 6.35 1.83
C GLY A 204 -14.55 6.23 2.86
N ALA A 205 -15.09 5.03 2.99
CA ALA A 205 -16.05 4.64 4.00
C ALA A 205 -15.51 3.44 4.79
N LEU A 206 -15.89 3.36 6.06
CA LEU A 206 -15.58 2.22 6.91
C LEU A 206 -16.77 1.92 7.82
N TYR A 207 -17.11 0.65 7.90
CA TYR A 207 -18.17 0.14 8.77
C TYR A 207 -17.61 -0.93 9.72
N VAL A 208 -17.76 -0.71 11.02
CA VAL A 208 -17.41 -1.67 12.08
C VAL A 208 -18.61 -2.59 12.29
N VAL A 209 -18.52 -3.82 11.79
CA VAL A 209 -19.60 -4.84 11.92
C VAL A 209 -19.72 -5.23 13.39
N ASN A 210 -18.60 -5.60 14.00
CA ASN A 210 -18.44 -5.92 15.42
C ASN A 210 -16.98 -5.72 15.85
N ASP A 211 -16.61 -6.18 17.06
CA ASP A 211 -15.25 -6.02 17.59
C ASP A 211 -14.16 -6.76 16.82
N GLN A 212 -14.55 -7.72 15.97
CA GLN A 212 -13.62 -8.54 15.18
C GLN A 212 -13.60 -8.17 13.70
N TYR A 213 -14.72 -7.72 13.14
CA TYR A 213 -14.86 -7.53 11.70
C TYR A 213 -15.16 -6.08 11.33
N THR A 214 -14.46 -5.62 10.32
CA THR A 214 -14.64 -4.31 9.67
C THR A 214 -14.77 -4.50 8.17
N VAL A 215 -15.52 -3.62 7.52
CA VAL A 215 -15.60 -3.56 6.06
C VAL A 215 -15.34 -2.14 5.59
N SER A 216 -14.75 -2.00 4.44
CA SER A 216 -14.41 -0.70 3.86
C SER A 216 -14.78 -0.63 2.39
N PHE A 217 -15.00 0.60 1.92
CA PHE A 217 -15.12 0.93 0.52
C PHE A 217 -14.37 2.23 0.25
N VAL A 218 -13.55 2.26 -0.81
CA VAL A 218 -12.75 3.42 -1.18
C VAL A 218 -12.82 3.65 -2.68
N VAL A 219 -12.98 4.91 -3.08
CA VAL A 219 -12.78 5.34 -4.47
C VAL A 219 -11.62 6.32 -4.48
N SER A 220 -10.56 5.98 -5.21
CA SER A 220 -9.32 6.76 -5.27
C SER A 220 -9.08 7.34 -6.65
N ASP A 221 -8.32 8.42 -6.68
CA ASP A 221 -7.86 9.12 -7.89
C ASP A 221 -8.99 9.72 -8.75
N ILE A 222 -10.07 10.15 -8.09
CA ILE A 222 -11.16 10.86 -8.74
C ILE A 222 -10.61 12.19 -9.30
N ASN A 223 -10.76 12.40 -10.61
CA ASN A 223 -10.28 13.58 -11.34
C ASN A 223 -8.77 13.82 -11.27
N SER A 224 -7.97 12.84 -10.84
CA SER A 224 -6.51 12.92 -10.84
C SER A 224 -5.98 12.90 -12.27
N LYS A 225 -5.07 13.82 -12.60
CA LYS A 225 -4.49 13.92 -13.94
C LYS A 225 -3.22 14.76 -13.95
N TYR A 226 -2.40 14.54 -14.96
CA TYR A 226 -1.35 15.45 -15.37
C TYR A 226 -1.80 16.27 -16.58
N LYS A 227 -1.37 17.52 -16.61
CA LYS A 227 -1.50 18.40 -17.76
C LYS A 227 -0.11 18.82 -18.19
N TRP A 228 0.26 18.48 -19.39
CA TRP A 228 1.56 18.78 -19.96
C TRP A 228 1.45 19.88 -20.98
N ASP A 229 2.46 20.76 -20.99
CA ASP A 229 2.67 21.77 -22.03
C ASP A 229 4.13 21.70 -22.46
N THR A 230 4.38 21.43 -23.73
CA THR A 230 5.72 21.36 -24.32
C THR A 230 6.13 22.63 -25.04
N SER A 231 5.28 23.67 -25.06
CA SER A 231 5.58 24.97 -25.66
C SER A 231 6.85 25.66 -25.09
N PRO A 232 7.22 25.48 -23.79
CA PRO A 232 8.48 25.99 -23.25
C PRO A 232 9.74 25.43 -23.92
N ILE A 233 9.64 24.29 -24.60
CA ILE A 233 10.75 23.65 -25.33
C ILE A 233 10.63 23.94 -26.83
N TYR A 234 9.45 23.74 -27.41
CA TYR A 234 9.24 23.75 -28.87
C TYR A 234 8.58 25.03 -29.41
N GLY A 235 8.30 26.00 -28.54
CA GLY A 235 7.67 27.24 -28.95
C GLY A 235 6.29 27.01 -29.59
N GLN A 236 6.10 27.46 -30.82
CA GLN A 236 4.82 27.35 -31.54
C GLN A 236 4.47 25.91 -31.94
N ASP A 237 5.47 25.03 -32.04
CA ASP A 237 5.28 23.61 -32.35
C ASP A 237 4.96 22.78 -31.09
N GLY A 238 4.91 23.39 -29.93
CA GLY A 238 4.56 22.78 -28.67
C GLY A 238 3.09 22.35 -28.62
N THR A 239 2.82 21.29 -27.89
CA THR A 239 1.46 20.72 -27.71
C THR A 239 1.10 20.62 -26.24
N SER A 240 -0.20 20.69 -25.95
CA SER A 240 -0.75 20.41 -24.62
C SER A 240 -1.47 19.07 -24.63
N THR A 241 -1.13 18.22 -23.66
CA THR A 241 -1.77 16.90 -23.46
C THR A 241 -2.27 16.75 -22.03
N THR A 242 -3.24 15.85 -21.84
CA THR A 242 -3.78 15.53 -20.51
C THR A 242 -3.74 14.01 -20.33
N ASP A 243 -3.07 13.57 -19.27
CA ASP A 243 -2.94 12.18 -18.89
C ASP A 243 -3.78 11.95 -17.64
N ASN A 244 -4.93 11.26 -17.78
CA ASN A 244 -5.82 10.96 -16.67
C ASN A 244 -5.33 9.74 -15.89
N PHE A 245 -5.35 9.82 -14.55
CA PHE A 245 -5.08 8.66 -13.72
C PHE A 245 -6.26 7.69 -13.75
N PRO A 246 -6.00 6.39 -13.60
CA PRO A 246 -7.07 5.42 -13.44
C PRO A 246 -7.80 5.63 -12.11
N VAL A 247 -9.12 5.60 -12.16
CA VAL A 247 -9.97 5.60 -10.97
C VAL A 247 -10.01 4.18 -10.40
N LEU A 248 -9.70 4.05 -9.11
CA LEU A 248 -9.65 2.78 -8.39
C LEU A 248 -10.82 2.68 -7.42
N MET A 249 -11.54 1.56 -7.45
CA MET A 249 -12.59 1.20 -6.50
C MET A 249 -12.10 0.02 -5.68
N LYS A 250 -12.06 0.17 -4.35
CA LYS A 250 -11.56 -0.85 -3.42
C LYS A 250 -12.65 -1.24 -2.45
N ALA A 251 -12.78 -2.53 -2.19
CA ALA A 251 -13.62 -3.10 -1.13
C ALA A 251 -12.73 -3.96 -0.24
N GLY A 252 -12.73 -3.70 1.06
CA GLY A 252 -11.87 -4.38 2.02
C GLY A 252 -12.64 -5.02 3.17
N VAL A 253 -12.09 -6.10 3.71
CA VAL A 253 -12.52 -6.75 4.94
C VAL A 253 -11.33 -6.86 5.87
N GLY A 254 -11.49 -6.39 7.11
CA GLY A 254 -10.53 -6.55 8.18
C GLY A 254 -11.06 -7.52 9.23
N TYR A 255 -10.20 -8.38 9.75
CA TYR A 255 -10.45 -9.26 10.86
C TYR A 255 -9.42 -9.02 11.96
N ARG A 256 -9.86 -8.90 13.20
CA ARG A 256 -9.01 -8.76 14.38
C ARG A 256 -9.42 -9.76 15.45
N ASN A 257 -8.45 -10.52 15.93
CA ASN A 257 -8.61 -11.36 17.12
C ASN A 257 -7.64 -10.89 18.21
N LYS A 258 -8.20 -10.36 19.31
CA LYS A 258 -7.40 -9.81 20.43
C LYS A 258 -6.70 -10.91 21.23
N GLU A 259 -7.34 -12.07 21.40
CA GLU A 259 -6.79 -13.20 22.17
C GLU A 259 -5.61 -13.84 21.42
N LEU A 260 -5.75 -14.03 20.12
CA LEU A 260 -4.69 -14.54 19.26
C LEU A 260 -3.67 -13.47 18.86
N LYS A 261 -3.91 -12.21 19.24
CA LYS A 261 -3.07 -11.06 18.83
C LYS A 261 -2.87 -10.98 17.31
N LEU A 262 -3.90 -11.33 16.55
CA LEU A 262 -3.88 -11.48 15.11
C LEU A 262 -4.76 -10.44 14.43
N THR A 263 -4.23 -9.82 13.38
CA THR A 263 -4.99 -9.00 12.42
C THR A 263 -4.83 -9.62 11.04
N ALA A 264 -5.91 -9.81 10.32
CA ALA A 264 -5.89 -10.25 8.93
C ALA A 264 -6.77 -9.33 8.08
N SER A 265 -6.46 -9.23 6.80
CA SER A 265 -7.21 -8.38 5.87
C SER A 265 -7.21 -8.95 4.47
N ALA A 266 -8.29 -8.67 3.75
CA ALA A 266 -8.40 -8.93 2.33
C ALA A 266 -9.00 -7.69 1.65
N GLU A 267 -8.51 -7.37 0.45
CA GLU A 267 -8.95 -6.23 -0.33
C GLU A 267 -9.12 -6.63 -1.79
N PHE A 268 -10.22 -6.22 -2.39
CA PHE A 268 -10.47 -6.29 -3.82
C PHE A 268 -10.45 -4.90 -4.40
N GLU A 269 -9.67 -4.69 -5.46
CA GLU A 269 -9.56 -3.43 -6.19
C GLU A 269 -9.94 -3.65 -7.66
N ARG A 270 -10.80 -2.77 -8.16
CA ARG A 270 -11.14 -2.68 -9.58
C ARG A 270 -10.79 -1.30 -10.11
N SER A 271 -10.14 -1.25 -11.27
CA SER A 271 -9.86 -0.01 -11.99
C SER A 271 -10.81 0.20 -13.17
N ASN A 272 -10.97 1.47 -13.59
CA ASN A 272 -11.69 1.81 -14.83
C ASN A 272 -10.93 1.36 -16.10
N VAL A 273 -9.64 0.98 -15.98
CA VAL A 273 -8.84 0.36 -17.05
C VAL A 273 -8.92 -1.18 -17.03
N LYS A 274 -9.97 -1.71 -16.42
CA LYS A 274 -10.35 -3.14 -16.42
C LYS A 274 -9.39 -4.09 -15.72
N THR A 275 -8.63 -3.63 -14.72
CA THR A 275 -7.86 -4.52 -13.84
C THR A 275 -8.69 -4.89 -12.61
N ASN A 276 -8.54 -6.13 -12.12
CA ASN A 276 -9.17 -6.62 -10.90
C ASN A 276 -8.07 -7.28 -10.04
N ILE A 277 -7.71 -6.62 -8.96
CA ILE A 277 -6.59 -7.02 -8.10
C ILE A 277 -7.14 -7.44 -6.74
N VAL A 278 -6.61 -8.55 -6.22
CA VAL A 278 -6.86 -9.00 -4.84
C VAL A 278 -5.57 -8.86 -4.04
N ARG A 279 -5.72 -8.45 -2.78
CA ARG A 279 -4.64 -8.33 -1.82
C ARG A 279 -5.01 -9.06 -0.54
N PHE A 280 -3.99 -9.60 0.12
CA PHE A 280 -4.13 -10.24 1.42
C PHE A 280 -3.02 -9.78 2.35
N GLY A 281 -3.36 -9.62 3.63
CA GLY A 281 -2.41 -9.27 4.67
C GLY A 281 -2.72 -9.98 5.97
N ILE A 282 -1.65 -10.32 6.70
CA ILE A 282 -1.71 -10.86 8.04
C ILE A 282 -0.64 -10.18 8.90
N GLU A 283 -1.01 -9.83 10.12
CA GLU A 283 -0.13 -9.26 11.13
C GLU A 283 -0.32 -10.01 12.43
N TYR A 284 0.78 -10.47 13.01
CA TYR A 284 0.81 -11.21 14.26
C TYR A 284 1.74 -10.52 15.27
N ASN A 285 1.22 -10.21 16.45
CA ASN A 285 2.01 -9.68 17.55
C ASN A 285 2.62 -10.83 18.35
N ILE A 286 3.94 -11.06 18.17
CA ILE A 286 4.67 -12.15 18.86
C ILE A 286 4.95 -11.79 20.31
N TYR A 287 5.41 -10.55 20.55
CA TYR A 287 5.65 -9.95 21.83
C TYR A 287 4.93 -8.61 21.90
N GLU A 288 4.81 -8.03 23.10
CA GLU A 288 4.11 -6.77 23.30
C GLU A 288 4.51 -5.68 22.30
N ASN A 289 5.79 -5.64 21.93
CA ASN A 289 6.38 -4.61 21.11
C ASN A 289 6.83 -5.09 19.71
N LEU A 290 6.73 -6.41 19.40
CA LEU A 290 7.21 -7.00 18.16
C LEU A 290 6.07 -7.57 17.34
N PHE A 291 5.94 -7.09 16.11
CA PHE A 291 4.96 -7.52 15.13
C PHE A 291 5.64 -8.14 13.92
N LEU A 292 5.13 -9.28 13.46
CA LEU A 292 5.49 -9.87 12.17
C LEU A 292 4.32 -9.74 11.19
N ARG A 293 4.64 -9.63 9.92
CA ARG A 293 3.66 -9.48 8.84
C ARG A 293 4.01 -10.33 7.65
N GLY A 294 2.95 -10.78 6.97
CA GLY A 294 3.03 -11.39 5.66
C GLY A 294 1.89 -10.88 4.80
N GLY A 295 2.15 -10.71 3.52
CA GLY A 295 1.15 -10.20 2.61
C GLY A 295 1.36 -10.68 1.17
N LEU A 296 0.31 -10.53 0.38
CA LEU A 296 0.32 -10.76 -1.05
C LEU A 296 -0.36 -9.58 -1.73
N ASP A 297 0.40 -8.85 -2.55
CA ASP A 297 -0.09 -7.73 -3.34
C ASP A 297 -0.21 -8.13 -4.81
N GLN A 298 -1.05 -7.40 -5.54
CA GLN A 298 -1.21 -7.47 -7.00
C GLN A 298 -1.55 -8.86 -7.56
N PHE A 299 -2.34 -9.66 -6.84
CA PHE A 299 -2.92 -10.86 -7.44
C PHE A 299 -4.01 -10.45 -8.43
N ASP A 300 -3.64 -10.38 -9.72
CA ASP A 300 -4.50 -9.84 -10.79
C ASP A 300 -5.42 -10.92 -11.35
N LEU A 301 -6.72 -10.85 -11.05
CA LEU A 301 -7.74 -11.75 -11.57
C LEU A 301 -8.05 -11.54 -13.06
N SER A 302 -7.63 -10.38 -13.61
CA SER A 302 -7.79 -10.07 -15.04
C SER A 302 -6.63 -10.58 -15.89
N ASN A 303 -5.49 -10.88 -15.27
CA ASN A 303 -4.27 -11.33 -15.91
C ASN A 303 -3.47 -12.26 -14.98
N PHE A 304 -3.78 -13.55 -15.00
CA PHE A 304 -3.09 -14.55 -14.17
C PHE A 304 -1.61 -14.76 -14.53
N ASP A 305 -1.17 -14.27 -15.69
CA ASP A 305 0.25 -14.30 -16.07
C ASP A 305 1.05 -13.16 -15.38
N SER A 306 0.36 -12.15 -14.80
CA SER A 306 0.99 -11.13 -13.98
C SER A 306 1.26 -11.71 -12.59
N PRO A 307 2.53 -11.81 -12.17
CA PRO A 307 2.85 -12.41 -10.90
C PRO A 307 2.41 -11.54 -9.73
N ALA A 308 1.81 -12.16 -8.74
CA ALA A 308 1.54 -11.51 -7.47
C ALA A 308 2.85 -11.20 -6.73
N LYS A 309 2.84 -10.18 -5.87
CA LYS A 309 4.01 -9.70 -5.12
C LYS A 309 3.92 -10.14 -3.66
N PRO A 310 4.61 -11.21 -3.25
CA PRO A 310 4.71 -11.57 -1.85
C PRO A 310 5.49 -10.51 -1.07
N ALA A 311 5.05 -10.25 0.16
CA ALA A 311 5.70 -9.31 1.07
C ALA A 311 5.81 -9.90 2.47
N LEU A 312 6.89 -9.51 3.16
CA LEU A 312 7.13 -9.82 4.56
C LEU A 312 7.50 -8.53 5.28
N GLY A 313 7.26 -8.45 6.58
CA GLY A 313 7.65 -7.27 7.34
C GLY A 313 7.68 -7.53 8.84
N PHE A 314 8.32 -6.62 9.55
CA PHE A 314 8.28 -6.58 11.01
C PHE A 314 8.25 -5.16 11.50
N SER A 315 7.82 -4.96 12.76
CA SER A 315 7.95 -3.72 13.49
C SER A 315 8.36 -3.99 14.92
N TYR A 316 9.17 -3.12 15.46
CA TYR A 316 9.49 -3.06 16.88
C TYR A 316 9.14 -1.67 17.41
N PHE A 317 8.41 -1.63 18.52
CA PHE A 317 7.99 -0.40 19.19
C PHE A 317 8.59 -0.33 20.59
N GLU A 318 9.06 0.86 20.98
CA GLU A 318 9.54 1.13 22.33
C GLU A 318 8.79 2.34 22.90
N THR A 319 8.43 2.25 24.17
CA THR A 319 7.67 3.30 24.84
C THR A 319 8.59 4.08 25.76
N PHE A 320 8.64 5.40 25.55
CA PHE A 320 9.37 6.36 26.36
C PHE A 320 8.37 7.35 26.94
N ASP A 321 8.00 7.18 28.19
CA ASP A 321 6.94 7.97 28.87
C ASP A 321 5.64 7.98 28.05
N ASN A 322 5.32 9.11 27.42
CA ASN A 322 4.11 9.30 26.61
C ASN A 322 4.35 9.19 25.12
N ILE A 323 5.57 8.84 24.67
CA ILE A 323 5.95 8.73 23.29
C ILE A 323 6.25 7.27 22.98
N VAL A 324 5.64 6.75 21.90
CA VAL A 324 5.95 5.42 21.37
C VAL A 324 6.71 5.60 20.06
N ILE A 325 7.93 5.10 20.02
CA ILE A 325 8.77 5.12 18.82
C ILE A 325 8.81 3.72 18.23
N GLY A 326 8.53 3.59 16.95
CA GLY A 326 8.54 2.33 16.22
C GLY A 326 9.47 2.36 15.01
N ILE A 327 10.19 1.28 14.80
CA ILE A 327 10.96 1.02 13.58
C ILE A 327 10.25 -0.09 12.81
N ASP A 328 9.98 0.17 11.55
CA ASP A 328 9.34 -0.76 10.64
C ASP A 328 10.30 -1.16 9.52
N TYR A 329 10.22 -2.41 9.12
CA TYR A 329 10.87 -2.92 7.92
C TYR A 329 9.89 -3.77 7.13
N ALA A 330 9.96 -3.67 5.80
CA ALA A 330 9.28 -4.58 4.89
C ALA A 330 10.18 -4.94 3.71
N PHE A 331 9.94 -6.13 3.20
CA PHE A 331 10.52 -6.69 1.99
C PHE A 331 9.38 -7.10 1.07
N MET A 332 9.45 -6.74 -0.21
CA MET A 332 8.48 -7.13 -1.23
C MET A 332 9.20 -7.61 -2.47
N VAL A 333 8.81 -8.77 -2.98
CA VAL A 333 9.35 -9.33 -4.21
C VAL A 333 8.87 -8.51 -5.41
N GLU A 334 9.80 -8.05 -6.23
CA GLU A 334 9.56 -7.27 -7.46
C GLU A 334 10.07 -8.04 -8.68
N GLN A 335 9.26 -8.93 -9.21
CA GLN A 335 9.66 -9.90 -10.23
C GLN A 335 10.16 -9.29 -11.56
N TYR A 336 9.77 -8.05 -11.87
CA TYR A 336 10.20 -7.34 -13.08
C TYR A 336 11.22 -6.23 -12.82
N SER A 337 11.73 -6.16 -11.59
CA SER A 337 12.79 -5.22 -11.21
C SER A 337 14.10 -5.97 -11.02
N PRO A 338 15.27 -5.36 -11.34
CA PRO A 338 16.58 -5.97 -11.06
C PRO A 338 16.82 -6.29 -9.58
N GLN A 339 16.12 -5.60 -8.69
CA GLN A 339 16.21 -5.77 -7.24
C GLN A 339 14.82 -5.76 -6.63
N ASP A 340 14.66 -6.53 -5.56
CA ASP A 340 13.49 -6.51 -4.72
C ASP A 340 13.39 -5.19 -3.93
N ARG A 341 12.19 -4.91 -3.43
CA ARG A 341 11.91 -3.66 -2.72
C ARG A 341 12.13 -3.84 -1.23
N HIS A 342 12.98 -2.98 -0.65
CA HIS A 342 13.20 -2.86 0.78
C HIS A 342 12.63 -1.54 1.27
N ILE A 343 11.89 -1.57 2.36
CA ILE A 343 11.25 -0.39 2.95
C ILE A 343 11.65 -0.31 4.42
N VAL A 344 12.16 0.86 4.81
CA VAL A 344 12.42 1.19 6.22
C VAL A 344 11.50 2.32 6.62
N GLY A 345 10.89 2.22 7.79
CA GLY A 345 9.98 3.21 8.34
C GLY A 345 10.28 3.57 9.77
N LEU A 346 9.93 4.79 10.14
CA LEU A 346 9.92 5.28 11.50
C LEU A 346 8.51 5.76 11.83
N ASN A 347 8.03 5.40 13.02
CA ASN A 347 6.74 5.81 13.56
C ASN A 347 6.94 6.47 14.90
N VAL A 348 6.24 7.56 15.16
CA VAL A 348 6.22 8.24 16.45
C VAL A 348 4.77 8.53 16.81
N ASN A 349 4.30 7.95 17.92
CA ASN A 349 2.95 8.19 18.46
C ASN A 349 3.08 8.91 19.79
N PHE A 350 2.27 9.98 20.02
CA PHE A 350 2.35 10.85 21.20
C PHE A 350 1.03 11.56 21.54
#